data_807ecf1bedc88f5017f09866ca5a024c
#
_entry.id   807ecf1bedc88f5017f09866ca5a024c
#
_cell.length_a   1.000
_cell.length_b   1.000
_cell.length_c   1.000
_cell.angle_alpha   90.00
_cell.angle_beta   90.00
_cell.angle_gamma   90.00
#
_symmetry.space_group_name_H-M   'P 1'
#
loop_
_entity.id
_entity.type
_entity.pdbx_description
1 polymer ?
#
loop_
_entity_poly.entity_id
_entity_poly.type
_entity_poly.pdbx_seq_one_letter_code
_entity_poly.pdbx_strand_id
1 'polypeptide(L)'
;MLALTGPSGCGKSTALDVLAGILRPDDGDGSRFLLHTADGETDMLALWRAGRLDALARLRGKHLGYVLQTGGLLPFLSARDNILLPCRCLGIMGRRLEAVWNMATALGIDRLLLQMPASLSVGERQRVAIARALAHGPAIVLADEPTAALDPDQSRKVLGIFADLARQQGTTVIMVSHDPQMARVHAGAPGLLHHGGGPPFRHRPSPTVTPCIPLYRSATFPCGITCTGVCSPPVPSWGWRPSWRRC
;
A
#
# COMPACT_ATOMS: atom_id res chain seq x y z
N MET A 1 0.15 -2.80 -9.77
CA MET A 1 1.05 -3.11 -8.65
C MET A 1 2.36 -2.38 -8.85
N LEU A 2 2.93 -1.74 -7.82
CA LEU A 2 4.17 -0.99 -7.84
C LEU A 2 5.11 -1.55 -6.76
N ALA A 3 6.42 -1.60 -7.04
CA ALA A 3 7.43 -1.98 -6.06
C ALA A 3 8.42 -0.83 -5.85
N LEU A 4 8.61 -0.43 -4.60
CA LEU A 4 9.63 0.51 -4.16
C LEU A 4 10.88 -0.29 -3.78
N THR A 5 11.97 -0.10 -4.49
CA THR A 5 13.24 -0.77 -4.18
C THR A 5 14.34 0.25 -3.92
N GLY A 6 15.35 -0.15 -3.15
CA GLY A 6 16.49 0.72 -2.82
C GLY A 6 17.21 0.25 -1.56
N PRO A 7 18.39 0.83 -1.26
CA PRO A 7 19.16 0.47 -0.08
C PRO A 7 18.41 0.72 1.22
N SER A 8 18.83 0.06 2.29
CA SER A 8 18.27 0.30 3.62
C SER A 8 18.48 1.76 4.03
N GLY A 9 17.50 2.36 4.71
CA GLY A 9 17.58 3.75 5.16
C GLY A 9 17.32 4.83 4.11
N CYS A 10 17.03 4.49 2.84
CA CYS A 10 16.76 5.50 1.80
C CYS A 10 15.36 6.14 1.89
N GLY A 11 14.56 5.82 2.90
CA GLY A 11 13.27 6.47 3.14
C GLY A 11 12.05 5.75 2.55
N LYS A 12 12.15 4.47 2.14
CA LYS A 12 11.03 3.71 1.57
C LYS A 12 9.82 3.60 2.51
N SER A 13 10.05 3.21 3.75
CA SER A 13 8.99 3.12 4.77
C SER A 13 8.39 4.49 5.07
N THR A 14 9.24 5.54 5.14
CA THR A 14 8.78 6.93 5.28
C THR A 14 7.89 7.35 4.12
N ALA A 15 8.24 6.96 2.88
CA ALA A 15 7.41 7.23 1.71
C ALA A 15 6.05 6.51 1.81
N LEU A 16 6.00 5.26 2.28
CA LEU A 16 4.74 4.56 2.54
C LEU A 16 3.91 5.28 3.62
N ASP A 17 4.53 5.75 4.70
CA ASP A 17 3.83 6.47 5.77
C ASP A 17 3.25 7.81 5.29
N VAL A 18 3.95 8.51 4.41
CA VAL A 18 3.42 9.71 3.74
C VAL A 18 2.24 9.33 2.83
N LEU A 19 2.39 8.29 2.00
CA LEU A 19 1.31 7.81 1.11
C LEU A 19 0.09 7.32 1.90
N ALA A 20 0.33 6.73 3.07
CA ALA A 20 -0.74 6.34 4.00
C ALA A 20 -1.42 7.56 4.67
N GLY A 21 -0.89 8.76 4.53
CA GLY A 21 -1.35 9.94 5.27
C GLY A 21 -1.12 9.82 6.78
N ILE A 22 -0.12 9.03 7.21
CA ILE A 22 0.33 8.91 8.61
C ILE A 22 1.29 10.04 8.92
N LEU A 23 2.25 10.27 8.03
CA LEU A 23 3.17 11.40 8.10
C LEU A 23 2.69 12.53 7.21
N ARG A 24 2.83 13.75 7.71
CA ARG A 24 2.57 14.93 6.91
C ARG A 24 3.67 15.08 5.86
N PRO A 25 3.32 15.22 4.57
CA PRO A 25 4.30 15.53 3.54
C PRO A 25 4.79 16.98 3.70
N ASP A 26 6.01 17.27 3.21
CA ASP A 26 6.46 18.63 3.04
C ASP A 26 5.55 19.37 2.05
N ASP A 27 5.14 20.58 2.39
CA ASP A 27 4.23 21.38 1.57
C ASP A 27 4.90 22.63 1.00
N GLY A 28 5.78 22.43 0.02
CA GLY A 28 6.33 23.53 -0.79
C GLY A 28 5.26 24.12 -1.72
N ASP A 29 5.54 25.32 -2.26
CA ASP A 29 4.66 25.98 -3.22
C ASP A 29 4.35 25.08 -4.41
N GLY A 30 3.06 24.90 -4.70
CA GLY A 30 2.58 24.06 -5.79
C GLY A 30 2.50 22.56 -5.49
N SER A 31 2.85 22.10 -4.27
CA SER A 31 2.71 20.71 -3.87
C SER A 31 1.24 20.28 -3.88
N ARG A 32 0.98 19.08 -4.42
CA ARG A 32 -0.35 18.44 -4.42
C ARG A 32 -0.24 17.00 -3.91
N PHE A 33 -1.21 16.59 -3.13
CA PHE A 33 -1.36 15.19 -2.73
C PHE A 33 -2.83 14.80 -2.83
N LEU A 34 -3.18 14.23 -3.99
CA LEU A 34 -4.54 13.86 -4.33
C LEU A 34 -4.73 12.35 -4.20
N LEU A 35 -5.77 11.95 -3.48
CA LEU A 35 -6.22 10.57 -3.38
C LEU A 35 -7.45 10.39 -4.27
N HIS A 36 -7.32 9.58 -5.32
CA HIS A 36 -8.43 9.21 -6.19
C HIS A 36 -8.99 7.85 -5.78
N THR A 37 -10.27 7.79 -5.49
CA THR A 37 -10.99 6.57 -5.12
C THR A 37 -12.33 6.51 -5.85
N ALA A 38 -13.08 5.44 -5.69
CA ALA A 38 -14.44 5.34 -6.23
C ALA A 38 -15.40 6.41 -5.65
N ASP A 39 -15.09 6.98 -4.48
CA ASP A 39 -15.88 8.06 -3.86
C ASP A 39 -15.54 9.45 -4.45
N GLY A 40 -14.53 9.55 -5.30
CA GLY A 40 -14.05 10.80 -5.89
C GLY A 40 -12.60 11.13 -5.56
N GLU A 41 -12.24 12.39 -5.81
CA GLU A 41 -10.92 12.94 -5.53
C GLU A 41 -10.91 13.67 -4.19
N THR A 42 -9.87 13.44 -3.40
CA THR A 42 -9.64 14.13 -2.13
C THR A 42 -8.24 14.70 -2.06
N ASP A 43 -8.11 15.99 -1.77
CA ASP A 43 -6.82 16.64 -1.52
C ASP A 43 -6.36 16.34 -0.08
N MET A 44 -5.46 15.38 0.06
CA MET A 44 -4.87 14.97 1.33
C MET A 44 -4.03 16.08 1.97
N LEU A 45 -3.35 16.87 1.14
CA LEU A 45 -2.52 17.97 1.63
C LEU A 45 -3.38 19.12 2.19
N ALA A 46 -4.51 19.43 1.54
CA ALA A 46 -5.47 20.39 2.05
C ALA A 46 -6.05 19.96 3.42
N LEU A 47 -6.32 18.66 3.61
CA LEU A 47 -6.74 18.12 4.91
C LEU A 47 -5.66 18.27 5.99
N TRP A 48 -4.39 18.02 5.64
CA TRP A 48 -3.27 18.25 6.55
C TRP A 48 -3.11 19.73 6.93
N ARG A 49 -3.21 20.65 5.95
CA ARG A 49 -3.14 22.10 6.19
C ARG A 49 -4.26 22.58 7.09
N ALA A 50 -5.45 22.04 6.92
CA ALA A 50 -6.64 22.36 7.72
C ALA A 50 -6.70 21.65 9.08
N GLY A 51 -5.70 20.81 9.43
CA GLY A 51 -5.70 20.06 10.70
C GLY A 51 -6.81 19.01 10.81
N ARG A 52 -7.42 18.56 9.69
CA ARG A 52 -8.56 17.64 9.65
C ARG A 52 -8.10 16.19 9.82
N LEU A 53 -7.46 15.89 10.98
CA LEU A 53 -6.89 14.56 11.28
C LEU A 53 -7.95 13.45 11.34
N ASP A 54 -9.16 13.78 11.77
CA ASP A 54 -10.31 12.87 11.77
C ASP A 54 -10.75 12.46 10.35
N ALA A 55 -10.72 13.41 9.39
CA ALA A 55 -11.00 13.11 7.99
C ALA A 55 -9.92 12.22 7.38
N LEU A 56 -8.64 12.51 7.65
CA LEU A 56 -7.53 11.66 7.24
C LEU A 56 -7.65 10.25 7.83
N ALA A 57 -8.02 10.12 9.11
CA ALA A 57 -8.22 8.83 9.75
C ALA A 57 -9.37 8.02 9.10
N ARG A 58 -10.48 8.67 8.77
CA ARG A 58 -11.61 8.04 8.05
C ARG A 58 -11.20 7.57 6.65
N LEU A 59 -10.45 8.39 5.89
CA LEU A 59 -9.95 8.02 4.58
C LEU A 59 -9.02 6.81 4.65
N ARG A 60 -8.07 6.80 5.59
CA ARG A 60 -7.21 5.64 5.85
C ARG A 60 -8.03 4.39 6.14
N GLY A 61 -8.91 4.47 7.12
CA GLY A 61 -9.72 3.34 7.55
C GLY A 61 -10.60 2.76 6.44
N LYS A 62 -11.07 3.59 5.51
CA LYS A 62 -11.97 3.18 4.42
C LYS A 62 -11.23 2.68 3.19
N HIS A 63 -10.18 3.36 2.77
CA HIS A 63 -9.57 3.17 1.45
C HIS A 63 -8.19 2.53 1.47
N LEU A 64 -7.51 2.50 2.63
CA LEU A 64 -6.14 2.03 2.71
C LEU A 64 -6.03 0.74 3.54
N GLY A 65 -5.34 -0.25 3.01
CA GLY A 65 -4.83 -1.39 3.75
C GLY A 65 -3.33 -1.19 3.97
N TYR A 66 -2.84 -1.29 5.21
CA TYR A 66 -1.42 -1.13 5.50
C TYR A 66 -0.85 -2.38 6.17
N VAL A 67 0.12 -2.99 5.52
CA VAL A 67 0.88 -4.14 6.03
C VAL A 67 2.21 -3.62 6.54
N LEU A 68 2.37 -3.60 7.85
CA LEU A 68 3.61 -3.20 8.52
C LEU A 68 4.64 -4.33 8.49
N GLN A 69 5.93 -4.01 8.44
CA GLN A 69 7.02 -4.96 8.48
C GLN A 69 6.96 -5.89 9.70
N THR A 70 6.57 -5.37 10.86
CA THR A 70 6.43 -6.13 12.11
C THR A 70 5.07 -6.79 12.31
N GLY A 71 4.17 -6.70 11.32
CA GLY A 71 2.79 -7.17 11.39
C GLY A 71 1.86 -6.27 12.22
N GLY A 72 2.30 -5.70 13.32
CA GLY A 72 1.57 -4.74 14.15
C GLY A 72 0.20 -5.22 14.64
N LEU A 73 0.06 -6.51 14.98
CA LEU A 73 -1.18 -7.07 15.53
C LEU A 73 -1.42 -6.53 16.95
N LEU A 74 -2.69 -6.35 17.30
CA LEU A 74 -3.11 -5.99 18.64
C LEU A 74 -2.99 -7.23 19.54
N PRO A 75 -2.15 -7.21 20.58
CA PRO A 75 -1.79 -8.42 21.34
C PRO A 75 -2.94 -8.97 22.20
N PHE A 76 -3.94 -8.15 22.48
CA PHE A 76 -5.12 -8.50 23.27
C PHE A 76 -6.33 -8.95 22.44
N LEU A 77 -6.18 -9.05 21.13
CA LEU A 77 -7.18 -9.56 20.20
C LEU A 77 -6.71 -10.88 19.58
N SER A 78 -7.63 -11.83 19.39
CA SER A 78 -7.36 -13.05 18.63
C SER A 78 -6.95 -12.71 17.18
N ALA A 79 -6.38 -13.67 16.44
CA ALA A 79 -6.10 -13.52 15.02
C ALA A 79 -7.36 -13.13 14.24
N ARG A 80 -8.49 -13.80 14.51
CA ARG A 80 -9.79 -13.46 13.93
C ARG A 80 -10.20 -12.03 14.20
N ASP A 81 -10.11 -11.58 15.44
CA ASP A 81 -10.56 -10.25 15.82
C ASP A 81 -9.64 -9.16 15.28
N ASN A 82 -8.35 -9.42 15.17
CA ASN A 82 -7.41 -8.58 14.45
C ASN A 82 -7.82 -8.42 12.98
N ILE A 83 -8.10 -9.52 12.27
CA ILE A 83 -8.48 -9.52 10.85
C ILE A 83 -9.79 -8.75 10.65
N LEU A 84 -10.78 -8.98 11.51
CA LEU A 84 -12.11 -8.40 11.37
C LEU A 84 -12.21 -6.96 11.88
N LEU A 85 -11.19 -6.45 12.56
CA LEU A 85 -11.21 -5.12 13.16
C LEU A 85 -11.56 -4.00 12.15
N PRO A 86 -10.94 -3.89 10.97
CA PRO A 86 -11.31 -2.86 10.00
C PRO A 86 -12.77 -2.96 9.56
N CYS A 87 -13.29 -4.19 9.36
CA CYS A 87 -14.68 -4.40 8.97
C CYS A 87 -15.67 -3.99 10.07
N ARG A 88 -15.30 -4.20 11.34
CA ARG A 88 -16.10 -3.76 12.49
C ARG A 88 -16.14 -2.23 12.58
N CYS A 89 -14.98 -1.57 12.45
CA CYS A 89 -14.88 -0.10 12.48
C CYS A 89 -15.68 0.55 11.37
N LEU A 90 -15.79 -0.09 10.21
CA LEU A 90 -16.56 0.40 9.06
C LEU A 90 -18.04 -0.05 9.04
N GLY A 91 -18.46 -0.91 9.97
CA GLY A 91 -19.82 -1.46 9.99
C GLY A 91 -20.18 -2.37 8.80
N ILE A 92 -19.18 -3.00 8.16
CA ILE A 92 -19.35 -3.79 6.92
C ILE A 92 -19.16 -5.29 7.11
N MET A 93 -19.15 -5.78 8.35
CA MET A 93 -18.90 -7.19 8.70
C MET A 93 -19.69 -8.19 7.85
N GLY A 94 -21.02 -8.01 7.75
CA GLY A 94 -21.87 -8.96 7.04
C GLY A 94 -21.54 -9.11 5.56
N ARG A 95 -21.10 -8.03 4.91
CA ARG A 95 -20.75 -8.04 3.48
C ARG A 95 -19.36 -8.60 3.18
N ARG A 96 -18.47 -8.65 4.17
CA ARG A 96 -17.07 -9.02 3.97
C ARG A 96 -16.69 -10.36 4.55
N LEU A 97 -17.54 -10.96 5.36
CA LEU A 97 -17.21 -12.15 6.15
C LEU A 97 -16.74 -13.32 5.28
N GLU A 98 -17.49 -13.64 4.22
CA GLU A 98 -17.13 -14.72 3.28
C GLU A 98 -15.78 -14.45 2.59
N ALA A 99 -15.57 -13.24 2.08
CA ALA A 99 -14.31 -12.85 1.44
C ALA A 99 -13.13 -12.95 2.43
N VAL A 100 -13.34 -12.59 3.69
CA VAL A 100 -12.32 -12.71 4.75
C VAL A 100 -11.99 -14.18 5.02
N TRP A 101 -12.98 -15.08 5.05
CA TRP A 101 -12.74 -16.50 5.25
C TRP A 101 -11.98 -17.13 4.09
N ASN A 102 -12.36 -16.83 2.86
CA ASN A 102 -11.68 -17.31 1.66
C ASN A 102 -10.22 -16.85 1.64
N MET A 103 -9.97 -15.61 2.04
CA MET A 103 -8.61 -15.06 2.16
C MET A 103 -7.83 -15.74 3.30
N ALA A 104 -8.43 -16.00 4.45
CA ALA A 104 -7.79 -16.70 5.56
C ALA A 104 -7.35 -18.12 5.15
N THR A 105 -8.19 -18.82 4.39
CA THR A 105 -7.86 -20.12 3.81
C THR A 105 -6.73 -20.02 2.79
N ALA A 106 -6.78 -19.05 1.88
CA ALA A 106 -5.72 -18.84 0.88
C ALA A 106 -4.35 -18.53 1.52
N LEU A 107 -4.35 -17.81 2.65
CA LEU A 107 -3.15 -17.51 3.43
C LEU A 107 -2.75 -18.66 4.38
N GLY A 108 -3.53 -19.73 4.48
CA GLY A 108 -3.26 -20.87 5.36
C GLY A 108 -3.28 -20.50 6.85
N ILE A 109 -4.19 -19.61 7.26
CA ILE A 109 -4.35 -19.15 8.65
C ILE A 109 -5.73 -19.48 9.24
N ASP A 110 -6.56 -20.24 8.53
CA ASP A 110 -7.90 -20.64 8.93
C ASP A 110 -7.91 -21.35 10.30
N ARG A 111 -6.90 -22.19 10.57
CA ARG A 111 -6.76 -22.93 11.84
C ARG A 111 -6.24 -22.08 12.99
N LEU A 112 -5.73 -20.88 12.70
CA LEU A 112 -5.06 -20.00 13.67
C LEU A 112 -6.00 -18.92 14.21
N LEU A 113 -7.22 -18.83 13.74
CA LEU A 113 -8.13 -17.71 13.95
C LEU A 113 -8.47 -17.42 15.42
N LEU A 114 -8.48 -18.46 16.25
CA LEU A 114 -8.75 -18.32 17.70
C LEU A 114 -7.48 -18.08 18.53
N GLN A 115 -6.30 -18.15 17.91
CA GLN A 115 -5.05 -17.96 18.60
C GLN A 115 -4.76 -16.48 18.85
N MET A 116 -4.04 -16.21 19.95
CA MET A 116 -3.55 -14.88 20.28
C MET A 116 -2.23 -14.62 19.55
N PRO A 117 -1.89 -13.35 19.23
CA PRO A 117 -0.64 -13.02 18.55
C PRO A 117 0.63 -13.56 19.20
N ALA A 118 0.64 -13.70 20.53
CA ALA A 118 1.77 -14.23 21.28
C ALA A 118 2.07 -15.72 20.99
N SER A 119 1.07 -16.51 20.60
CA SER A 119 1.23 -17.93 20.26
C SER A 119 1.48 -18.19 18.77
N LEU A 120 1.49 -17.15 17.94
CA LEU A 120 1.78 -17.27 16.51
C LEU A 120 3.27 -17.13 16.22
N SER A 121 3.78 -17.88 15.27
CA SER A 121 5.11 -17.65 14.69
C SER A 121 5.18 -16.28 13.98
N VAL A 122 6.38 -15.81 13.67
CA VAL A 122 6.57 -14.52 12.97
C VAL A 122 5.86 -14.51 11.61
N GLY A 123 6.01 -15.59 10.83
CA GLY A 123 5.36 -15.72 9.54
C GLY A 123 3.84 -15.82 9.63
N GLU A 124 3.30 -16.49 10.65
CA GLU A 124 1.85 -16.54 10.91
C GLU A 124 1.30 -15.17 11.30
N ARG A 125 1.98 -14.44 12.19
CA ARG A 125 1.62 -13.05 12.50
C ARG A 125 1.60 -12.16 11.25
N GLN A 126 2.58 -12.32 10.38
CA GLN A 126 2.64 -11.56 9.13
C GLN A 126 1.46 -11.88 8.21
N ARG A 127 1.10 -13.16 8.04
CA ARG A 127 -0.06 -13.54 7.23
C ARG A 127 -1.39 -13.03 7.83
N VAL A 128 -1.52 -13.05 9.16
CA VAL A 128 -2.69 -12.45 9.85
C VAL A 128 -2.74 -10.93 9.62
N ALA A 129 -1.60 -10.25 9.67
CA ALA A 129 -1.53 -8.80 9.39
C ALA A 129 -1.90 -8.46 7.94
N ILE A 130 -1.49 -9.30 6.99
CA ILE A 130 -1.89 -9.18 5.57
C ILE A 130 -3.41 -9.36 5.45
N ALA A 131 -3.97 -10.41 6.05
CA ALA A 131 -5.41 -10.63 6.04
C ALA A 131 -6.18 -9.45 6.63
N ARG A 132 -5.70 -8.87 7.75
CA ARG A 132 -6.28 -7.67 8.36
C ARG A 132 -6.27 -6.48 7.40
N ALA A 133 -5.14 -6.22 6.76
CA ALA A 133 -5.01 -5.09 5.84
C ALA A 133 -5.95 -5.20 4.62
N LEU A 134 -6.30 -6.42 4.21
CA LEU A 134 -7.15 -6.70 3.05
C LEU A 134 -8.63 -6.90 3.39
N ALA A 135 -8.97 -7.14 4.65
CA ALA A 135 -10.30 -7.60 5.09
C ALA A 135 -11.44 -6.69 4.64
N HIS A 136 -11.27 -5.38 4.70
CA HIS A 136 -12.30 -4.40 4.35
C HIS A 136 -12.40 -4.11 2.84
N GLY A 137 -11.51 -4.68 2.00
CA GLY A 137 -11.48 -4.44 0.55
C GLY A 137 -10.98 -3.05 0.19
N PRO A 138 -9.75 -2.69 0.60
CA PRO A 138 -9.21 -1.35 0.37
C PRO A 138 -9.00 -1.06 -1.12
N ALA A 139 -9.10 0.20 -1.52
CA ALA A 139 -8.75 0.66 -2.86
C ALA A 139 -7.23 0.66 -3.09
N ILE A 140 -6.47 0.87 -2.01
CA ILE A 140 -5.00 0.94 -2.05
C ILE A 140 -4.43 0.07 -0.93
N VAL A 141 -3.44 -0.75 -1.27
CA VAL A 141 -2.67 -1.55 -0.31
C VAL A 141 -1.24 -1.05 -0.30
N LEU A 142 -0.77 -0.68 0.88
CA LEU A 142 0.62 -0.32 1.16
C LEU A 142 1.25 -1.45 1.96
N ALA A 143 2.38 -1.97 1.52
CA ALA A 143 3.01 -3.11 2.18
C ALA A 143 4.51 -2.86 2.36
N ASP A 144 4.95 -2.79 3.61
CA ASP A 144 6.35 -2.64 3.97
C ASP A 144 6.96 -4.01 4.22
N GLU A 145 7.76 -4.49 3.28
CA GLU A 145 8.43 -5.79 3.29
C GLU A 145 7.51 -6.97 3.67
N PRO A 146 6.37 -7.14 2.99
CA PRO A 146 5.31 -8.05 3.43
C PRO A 146 5.73 -9.52 3.44
N THR A 147 6.84 -9.87 2.78
CA THR A 147 7.33 -11.24 2.63
C THR A 147 8.63 -11.52 3.36
N ALA A 148 9.24 -10.53 4.04
CA ALA A 148 10.55 -10.68 4.67
C ALA A 148 10.61 -11.79 5.76
N ALA A 149 9.49 -12.07 6.41
CA ALA A 149 9.38 -13.07 7.47
C ALA A 149 8.77 -14.41 7.00
N LEU A 150 8.57 -14.58 5.70
CA LEU A 150 7.90 -15.74 5.10
C LEU A 150 8.91 -16.62 4.36
N ASP A 151 8.64 -17.92 4.35
CA ASP A 151 9.36 -18.84 3.46
C ASP A 151 9.01 -18.56 1.98
N PRO A 152 9.80 -19.09 1.03
CA PRO A 152 9.61 -18.81 -0.40
C PRO A 152 8.22 -19.19 -0.93
N ASP A 153 7.62 -20.28 -0.43
CA ASP A 153 6.32 -20.75 -0.88
C ASP A 153 5.19 -19.83 -0.38
N GLN A 154 5.26 -19.44 0.88
CA GLN A 154 4.33 -18.48 1.46
C GLN A 154 4.48 -17.09 0.83
N SER A 155 5.72 -16.68 0.56
CA SER A 155 6.00 -15.42 -0.15
C SER A 155 5.34 -15.40 -1.53
N ARG A 156 5.44 -16.47 -2.31
CA ARG A 156 4.78 -16.59 -3.62
C ARG A 156 3.25 -16.51 -3.51
N LYS A 157 2.65 -17.16 -2.51
CA LYS A 157 1.20 -17.09 -2.27
C LYS A 157 0.73 -15.67 -1.97
N VAL A 158 1.42 -14.97 -1.07
CA VAL A 158 1.10 -13.58 -0.71
C VAL A 158 1.22 -12.65 -1.91
N LEU A 159 2.29 -12.77 -2.69
CA LEU A 159 2.48 -11.96 -3.90
C LEU A 159 1.43 -12.29 -4.97
N GLY A 160 1.03 -13.56 -5.09
CA GLY A 160 -0.09 -13.98 -5.92
C GLY A 160 -1.40 -13.30 -5.54
N ILE A 161 -1.73 -13.27 -4.24
CA ILE A 161 -2.92 -12.58 -3.73
C ILE A 161 -2.87 -11.08 -4.07
N PHE A 162 -1.74 -10.41 -3.87
CA PHE A 162 -1.62 -8.99 -4.23
C PHE A 162 -1.76 -8.75 -5.74
N ALA A 163 -1.19 -9.63 -6.56
CA ALA A 163 -1.33 -9.54 -8.02
C ALA A 163 -2.77 -9.77 -8.47
N ASP A 164 -3.50 -10.69 -7.85
CA ASP A 164 -4.90 -10.95 -8.15
C ASP A 164 -5.81 -9.79 -7.73
N LEU A 165 -5.58 -9.21 -6.55
CA LEU A 165 -6.27 -7.99 -6.12
C LEU A 165 -6.07 -6.85 -7.11
N ALA A 166 -4.83 -6.64 -7.57
CA ALA A 166 -4.53 -5.59 -8.52
C ALA A 166 -5.21 -5.82 -9.89
N ARG A 167 -5.25 -7.09 -10.36
CA ARG A 167 -5.81 -7.43 -11.69
C ARG A 167 -7.33 -7.52 -11.69
N GLN A 168 -7.91 -8.16 -10.68
CA GLN A 168 -9.34 -8.51 -10.67
C GLN A 168 -10.20 -7.44 -10.02
N GLN A 169 -9.68 -6.76 -9.00
CA GLN A 169 -10.44 -5.77 -8.23
C GLN A 169 -10.00 -4.33 -8.49
N GLY A 170 -9.00 -4.12 -9.36
CA GLY A 170 -8.47 -2.78 -9.63
C GLY A 170 -7.76 -2.14 -8.43
N THR A 171 -7.45 -2.93 -7.38
CA THR A 171 -6.75 -2.44 -6.19
C THR A 171 -5.34 -1.99 -6.53
N THR A 172 -4.97 -0.79 -6.13
CA THR A 172 -3.59 -0.31 -6.26
C THR A 172 -2.74 -0.92 -5.15
N VAL A 173 -1.71 -1.70 -5.51
CA VAL A 173 -0.77 -2.28 -4.54
C VAL A 173 0.58 -1.60 -4.69
N ILE A 174 1.08 -1.01 -3.60
CA ILE A 174 2.42 -0.41 -3.49
C ILE A 174 3.16 -1.16 -2.40
N MET A 175 4.28 -1.77 -2.74
CA MET A 175 5.07 -2.55 -1.78
C MET A 175 6.53 -2.10 -1.76
N VAL A 176 7.13 -2.14 -0.58
CA VAL A 176 8.57 -2.05 -0.40
C VAL A 176 9.15 -3.45 -0.39
N SER A 177 10.24 -3.67 -1.12
CA SER A 177 11.00 -4.91 -1.07
C SER A 177 12.49 -4.65 -1.21
N HIS A 178 13.29 -5.38 -0.46
CA HIS A 178 14.75 -5.43 -0.65
C HIS A 178 15.15 -6.35 -1.80
N ASP A 179 14.27 -7.27 -2.22
CA ASP A 179 14.52 -8.19 -3.32
C ASP A 179 13.88 -7.69 -4.63
N PRO A 180 14.70 -7.14 -5.56
CA PRO A 180 14.19 -6.68 -6.85
C PRO A 180 13.66 -7.82 -7.73
N GLN A 181 14.11 -9.06 -7.52
CA GLN A 181 13.67 -10.21 -8.32
C GLN A 181 12.26 -10.63 -7.92
N MET A 182 11.96 -10.65 -6.62
CA MET A 182 10.61 -10.91 -6.12
C MET A 182 9.61 -9.87 -6.62
N ALA A 183 10.01 -8.59 -6.69
CA ALA A 183 9.20 -7.53 -7.25
C ALA A 183 8.93 -7.71 -8.77
N ARG A 184 9.88 -8.25 -9.52
CA ARG A 184 9.76 -8.46 -10.99
C ARG A 184 8.91 -9.67 -11.35
N VAL A 185 9.07 -10.78 -10.66
CA VAL A 185 8.45 -12.07 -11.03
C VAL A 185 6.93 -12.07 -10.86
N HIS A 186 6.40 -11.33 -9.89
CA HIS A 186 4.98 -11.38 -9.53
C HIS A 186 4.17 -10.16 -9.99
N ALA A 187 4.83 -9.12 -10.47
CA ALA A 187 4.16 -7.90 -10.88
C ALA A 187 3.61 -7.90 -12.31
N GLY A 188 3.79 -8.95 -13.08
CA GLY A 188 3.26 -9.10 -14.44
C GLY A 188 3.40 -7.81 -15.28
N ALA A 189 4.60 -7.32 -15.47
CA ALA A 189 5.00 -6.00 -15.96
C ALA A 189 4.90 -4.89 -14.87
N PRO A 190 5.95 -4.69 -14.10
CA PRO A 190 5.94 -3.84 -12.91
C PRO A 190 6.26 -2.39 -13.21
N GLY A 191 5.59 -1.53 -12.45
CA GLY A 191 6.22 -0.28 -12.08
C GLY A 191 7.30 -0.55 -11.03
N LEU A 192 8.57 -0.49 -11.38
CA LEU A 192 9.69 -0.55 -10.46
C LEU A 192 10.11 0.89 -10.12
N LEU A 193 9.98 1.27 -8.85
CA LEU A 193 10.59 2.50 -8.35
C LEU A 193 11.96 2.13 -7.79
N HIS A 194 13.02 2.57 -8.45
CA HIS A 194 14.38 2.34 -7.99
C HIS A 194 15.01 3.66 -7.51
N HIS A 195 15.48 3.69 -6.29
CA HIS A 195 16.27 4.79 -5.78
C HIS A 195 17.73 4.58 -6.25
N GLY A 196 18.15 5.29 -7.28
CA GLY A 196 19.56 5.42 -7.65
C GLY A 196 20.31 6.16 -6.55
N GLY A 197 21.50 5.68 -6.14
CA GLY A 197 22.30 6.06 -4.97
C GLY A 197 22.61 7.55 -4.77
N GLY A 198 21.58 8.35 -4.60
CA GLY A 198 21.67 9.72 -4.11
C GLY A 198 21.73 9.74 -2.57
N PRO A 199 22.13 10.86 -1.97
CA PRO A 199 22.23 10.99 -0.52
C PRO A 199 20.86 10.72 0.14
N PRO A 200 20.87 10.16 1.37
CA PRO A 200 19.64 9.90 2.11
C PRO A 200 18.82 11.18 2.25
N PHE A 201 17.50 11.05 2.33
CA PHE A 201 16.58 12.16 2.55
C PHE A 201 17.13 13.12 3.61
N ARG A 202 17.86 14.13 3.21
CA ARG A 202 18.08 15.30 4.03
C ARG A 202 16.97 16.27 3.69
N HIS A 203 16.32 16.84 4.70
CA HIS A 203 15.44 17.97 4.57
C HIS A 203 16.07 19.02 3.65
N ARG A 204 15.66 19.02 2.40
CA ARG A 204 15.79 20.15 1.48
C ARG A 204 14.39 20.48 0.98
N PRO A 205 14.06 21.76 0.89
CA PRO A 205 12.74 22.14 0.43
C PRO A 205 12.54 21.66 -1.01
N SER A 206 11.49 20.86 -1.16
CA SER A 206 10.74 20.47 -2.37
C SER A 206 11.45 19.78 -3.52
N PRO A 207 10.92 18.65 -3.95
CA PRO A 207 10.10 18.71 -5.15
C PRO A 207 8.76 17.99 -4.98
N THR A 208 7.82 18.49 -5.66
CA THR A 208 6.47 18.08 -5.86
C THR A 208 6.38 16.56 -6.08
N VAL A 209 6.13 15.76 -5.02
CA VAL A 209 5.66 14.40 -5.22
C VAL A 209 4.18 14.54 -5.52
N THR A 210 3.84 14.49 -6.78
CA THR A 210 2.46 14.27 -7.20
C THR A 210 2.27 12.76 -7.26
N PRO A 211 1.64 12.11 -6.28
CA PRO A 211 1.16 10.76 -6.47
C PRO A 211 -0.12 10.84 -7.30
N CYS A 212 0.02 11.22 -8.57
CA CYS A 212 -0.95 10.82 -9.57
C CYS A 212 -0.67 9.35 -9.84
N ILE A 213 -1.46 8.48 -9.25
CA ILE A 213 -1.59 7.14 -9.77
C ILE A 213 -2.52 7.26 -10.96
N PRO A 214 -1.94 7.55 -12.11
CA PRO A 214 -2.14 6.77 -13.29
C PRO A 214 -0.80 6.53 -13.99
N LEU A 215 -0.45 5.24 -14.18
CA LEU A 215 0.04 4.71 -15.45
C LEU A 215 1.13 5.55 -16.14
N TYR A 216 2.35 5.56 -15.61
CA TYR A 216 3.49 6.14 -16.31
C TYR A 216 4.52 5.07 -16.69
N ARG A 217 4.98 5.13 -17.97
CA ARG A 217 6.03 4.23 -18.48
C ARG A 217 7.39 4.47 -17.84
N SER A 218 7.70 5.69 -17.44
CA SER A 218 8.83 6.03 -16.57
C SER A 218 8.71 7.47 -16.10
N ALA A 219 8.99 7.74 -14.83
CA ALA A 219 9.15 9.08 -14.29
C ALA A 219 10.36 9.08 -13.34
N THR A 220 11.26 10.05 -13.51
CA THR A 220 12.39 10.29 -12.60
C THR A 220 12.04 11.48 -11.73
N PHE A 221 12.06 11.29 -10.42
CA PHE A 221 11.80 12.35 -9.45
C PHE A 221 13.11 13.06 -9.09
N PRO A 222 13.06 14.36 -8.73
CA PRO A 222 14.25 15.12 -8.35
C PRO A 222 15.02 14.54 -7.14
N CYS A 223 14.43 13.65 -6.37
CA CYS A 223 15.08 12.89 -5.30
C CYS A 223 15.88 11.68 -5.79
N GLY A 224 16.02 11.47 -7.10
CA GLY A 224 16.72 10.31 -7.67
C GLY A 224 15.88 9.02 -7.69
N ILE A 225 14.58 9.08 -7.46
CA ILE A 225 13.67 7.94 -7.57
C ILE A 225 13.16 7.85 -9.02
N THR A 226 13.40 6.73 -9.67
CA THR A 226 12.89 6.44 -11.01
C THR A 226 11.73 5.45 -10.94
N CYS A 227 10.57 5.84 -11.46
CA CYS A 227 9.42 4.95 -11.64
C CYS A 227 9.41 4.39 -13.06
N THR A 228 9.35 3.09 -13.19
CA THR A 228 9.06 2.42 -14.46
C THR A 228 7.82 1.55 -14.29
N GLY A 229 6.78 1.77 -15.09
CA GLY A 229 5.54 1.02 -15.02
C GLY A 229 4.93 0.76 -16.40
N VAL A 230 4.19 -0.34 -16.53
CA VAL A 230 3.46 -0.69 -17.75
C VAL A 230 2.01 -0.27 -17.64
N CYS A 231 1.57 0.44 -18.67
CA CYS A 231 0.18 0.82 -18.88
C CYS A 231 -0.68 -0.42 -19.15
N SER A 232 -1.70 -0.68 -18.37
CA SER A 232 -2.80 -1.54 -18.78
C SER A 232 -3.71 -0.76 -19.77
N PRO A 233 -4.34 -1.39 -20.74
CA PRO A 233 -5.13 -0.68 -21.76
C PRO A 233 -6.32 0.05 -21.13
N PRO A 234 -6.81 1.10 -21.77
CA PRO A 234 -7.76 2.03 -21.20
C PRO A 234 -9.14 1.40 -20.99
N VAL A 235 -9.70 1.64 -19.80
CA VAL A 235 -11.15 1.63 -19.63
C VAL A 235 -11.71 2.83 -20.43
N PRO A 236 -12.74 2.66 -21.26
CA PRO A 236 -13.18 3.69 -22.17
C PRO A 236 -13.80 4.89 -21.47
N SER A 237 -13.48 6.08 -22.00
CA SER A 237 -14.18 7.36 -21.88
C SER A 237 -14.20 8.07 -20.53
N TRP A 238 -13.05 8.62 -20.13
CA TRP A 238 -13.03 9.94 -19.49
C TRP A 238 -11.81 10.69 -20.02
N GLY A 239 -12.07 11.77 -20.75
CA GLY A 239 -11.06 12.52 -21.50
C GLY A 239 -10.01 13.16 -20.60
N TRP A 240 -8.81 12.63 -20.65
CA TRP A 240 -7.62 13.22 -20.05
C TRP A 240 -6.75 13.82 -21.15
N ARG A 241 -6.53 15.13 -21.09
CA ARG A 241 -5.48 15.82 -21.85
C ARG A 241 -4.31 16.09 -20.88
N PRO A 242 -3.11 15.60 -21.15
CA PRO A 242 -1.94 15.98 -20.36
C PRO A 242 -1.51 17.39 -20.76
N SER A 243 -1.54 18.32 -19.83
CA SER A 243 -0.89 19.63 -19.97
C SER A 243 0.47 19.59 -19.29
N TRP A 244 1.49 19.26 -20.06
CA TRP A 244 2.87 19.51 -19.64
C TRP A 244 3.23 20.93 -19.99
N ARG A 245 3.52 21.73 -19.00
CA ARG A 245 4.34 22.92 -19.16
C ARG A 245 5.71 22.62 -18.57
N ARG A 246 6.71 22.92 -19.38
CA ARG A 246 8.13 22.81 -19.06
C ARG A 246 8.47 23.69 -17.87
N CYS A 247 9.24 23.19 -16.95
CA CYS A 247 10.35 23.87 -16.29
C CYS A 247 11.46 22.85 -16.11
#